data_0d6e39bed6c85998062b4a069fdb17b6
#
_entry.id   0d6e39bed6c85998062b4a069fdb17b6
#
_cell.length_a   1.000
_cell.length_b   1.000
_cell.length_c   1.000
_cell.angle_alpha   90.00
_cell.angle_beta   90.00
_cell.angle_gamma   90.00
#
_symmetry.space_group_name_H-M   'P 1'
#
loop_
_entity.id
_entity.type
_entity.pdbx_description
1 polymer ?
#
loop_
_entity_poly.entity_id
_entity_poly.type
_entity_poly.pdbx_seq_one_letter_code
_entity_poly.pdbx_strand_id
1 'polypeptide(L)'
;MLLPEPDQAILCRRDEIISALKRFVPAGAVIDDDTTMAAYDTDGLSAYRNQPLVVVLPETTQQVAAVMKWCLDNDVKIVPRGAGTSLSGGAIPLADGVLLGLGKFNQILDIDFSNRTVTAQPGVTNLGITQAVHDEGFYYAPDPSSQIACSIGGNIAENSGGVHCLKYGLTTNNVLGIEMVTMDGEILRLGGKHLDSGHLDVLGVMT
;
A
#
# COMPACT_ATOMS: atom_id res chain seq x y z
N MET A 1 2.88 21.05 -9.66
CA MET A 1 3.77 20.45 -8.64
C MET A 1 5.13 20.30 -9.26
N LEU A 2 6.19 20.73 -8.58
CA LEU A 2 7.56 20.44 -9.02
C LEU A 2 8.01 19.20 -8.25
N LEU A 3 8.41 18.16 -8.97
CA LEU A 3 9.05 16.99 -8.36
C LEU A 3 10.46 17.41 -7.87
N PRO A 4 10.94 16.86 -6.77
CA PRO A 4 12.28 17.16 -6.28
C PRO A 4 13.36 16.73 -7.28
N GLU A 5 14.45 17.47 -7.33
CA GLU A 5 15.63 17.06 -8.10
C GLU A 5 16.19 15.74 -7.52
N PRO A 6 16.50 14.75 -8.39
CA PRO A 6 17.01 13.48 -7.91
C PRO A 6 18.42 13.59 -7.33
N ASP A 7 18.69 12.84 -6.28
CA ASP A 7 20.03 12.72 -5.71
C ASP A 7 20.95 11.92 -6.63
N GLN A 8 21.97 12.61 -7.18
CA GLN A 8 22.93 12.01 -8.11
C GLN A 8 23.79 10.92 -7.45
N ALA A 9 24.04 11.00 -6.14
CA ALA A 9 24.79 9.98 -5.44
C ALA A 9 24.00 8.65 -5.36
N ILE A 10 22.68 8.73 -5.19
CA ILE A 10 21.77 7.57 -5.23
C ILE A 10 21.69 7.00 -6.65
N LEU A 11 21.54 7.84 -7.68
CA LEU A 11 21.49 7.40 -9.07
C LEU A 11 22.76 6.64 -9.48
N CYS A 12 23.93 7.11 -9.06
CA CYS A 12 25.20 6.42 -9.32
C CYS A 12 25.31 5.04 -8.66
N ARG A 13 24.52 4.76 -7.62
CA ARG A 13 24.48 3.48 -6.89
C ARG A 13 23.39 2.55 -7.38
N ARG A 14 22.67 2.87 -8.48
CA ARG A 14 21.50 2.12 -8.96
C ARG A 14 21.73 0.62 -9.00
N ASP A 15 22.79 0.15 -9.62
CA ASP A 15 23.07 -1.28 -9.78
C ASP A 15 23.39 -1.98 -8.44
N GLU A 16 24.05 -1.29 -7.51
CA GLU A 16 24.28 -1.76 -6.14
C GLU A 16 22.94 -1.90 -5.39
N ILE A 17 22.08 -0.89 -5.47
CA ILE A 17 20.76 -0.87 -4.84
C ILE A 17 19.89 -2.01 -5.36
N ILE A 18 19.79 -2.19 -6.67
CA ILE A 18 19.06 -3.28 -7.31
C ILE A 18 19.57 -4.64 -6.84
N SER A 19 20.89 -4.83 -6.83
CA SER A 19 21.53 -6.08 -6.40
C SER A 19 21.25 -6.38 -4.92
N ALA A 20 21.21 -5.37 -4.07
CA ALA A 20 20.86 -5.50 -2.67
C ALA A 20 19.40 -5.90 -2.47
N LEU A 21 18.47 -5.22 -3.17
CA LEU A 21 17.03 -5.47 -3.05
C LEU A 21 16.63 -6.86 -3.54
N LYS A 22 17.30 -7.39 -4.58
CA LYS A 22 17.11 -8.77 -5.07
C LYS A 22 17.38 -9.86 -4.03
N ARG A 23 18.01 -9.53 -2.90
CA ARG A 23 18.25 -10.49 -1.80
C ARG A 23 17.07 -10.63 -0.84
N PHE A 24 16.15 -9.67 -0.82
CA PHE A 24 15.04 -9.62 0.13
C PHE A 24 13.72 -10.14 -0.45
N VAL A 25 13.61 -10.22 -1.77
CA VAL A 25 12.37 -10.58 -2.47
C VAL A 25 12.63 -11.70 -3.49
N PRO A 26 11.59 -12.44 -3.94
CA PRO A 26 11.74 -13.49 -4.93
C PRO A 26 12.35 -13.01 -6.26
N ALA A 27 12.93 -13.93 -7.01
CA ALA A 27 13.40 -13.66 -8.35
C ALA A 27 12.24 -13.14 -9.23
N GLY A 28 12.47 -12.03 -9.95
CA GLY A 28 11.46 -11.36 -10.76
C GLY A 28 10.54 -10.39 -9.99
N ALA A 29 10.69 -10.26 -8.67
CA ALA A 29 9.97 -9.27 -7.89
C ALA A 29 10.65 -7.88 -7.88
N VAL A 30 11.84 -7.76 -8.44
CA VAL A 30 12.54 -6.48 -8.68
C VAL A 30 12.48 -6.22 -10.19
N ILE A 31 11.83 -5.11 -10.55
CA ILE A 31 11.68 -4.65 -11.94
C ILE A 31 12.65 -3.49 -12.14
N ASP A 32 13.63 -3.68 -12.99
CA ASP A 32 14.73 -2.74 -13.25
C ASP A 32 14.86 -2.35 -14.73
N ASP A 33 13.98 -2.90 -15.59
CA ASP A 33 13.91 -2.53 -17.00
C ASP A 33 12.93 -1.38 -17.25
N ASP A 34 13.34 -0.43 -18.08
CA ASP A 34 12.59 0.80 -18.35
C ASP A 34 11.20 0.58 -18.95
N THR A 35 11.05 -0.46 -19.76
CA THR A 35 9.78 -0.76 -20.44
C THR A 35 8.71 -1.18 -19.45
N THR A 36 9.04 -2.06 -18.52
CA THR A 36 8.11 -2.52 -17.49
C THR A 36 7.88 -1.43 -16.43
N MET A 37 8.93 -0.67 -16.06
CA MET A 37 8.81 0.43 -15.12
C MET A 37 7.91 1.57 -15.63
N ALA A 38 7.73 1.73 -16.92
CA ALA A 38 6.81 2.72 -17.51
C ALA A 38 5.34 2.52 -17.09
N ALA A 39 4.94 1.31 -16.66
CA ALA A 39 3.62 1.05 -16.09
C ALA A 39 3.42 1.67 -14.69
N TYR A 40 4.50 2.12 -14.07
CA TYR A 40 4.51 2.67 -12.72
C TYR A 40 4.90 4.16 -12.67
N ASP A 41 5.08 4.82 -13.80
CA ASP A 41 5.61 6.19 -13.90
C ASP A 41 4.62 7.28 -13.47
N THR A 42 3.35 6.94 -13.27
CA THR A 42 2.27 7.85 -12.86
C THR A 42 1.28 7.15 -11.94
N ASP A 43 0.43 7.92 -11.27
CA ASP A 43 -0.78 7.45 -10.60
C ASP A 43 -2.04 8.02 -11.28
N GLY A 44 -3.18 8.09 -10.59
CA GLY A 44 -4.40 8.69 -11.11
C GLY A 44 -4.27 10.17 -11.44
N LEU A 45 -3.29 10.87 -10.85
CA LEU A 45 -2.90 12.25 -11.22
C LEU A 45 -1.99 12.24 -12.46
N SER A 46 -2.54 11.82 -13.58
CA SER A 46 -1.81 11.55 -14.83
C SER A 46 -1.10 12.76 -15.48
N ALA A 47 -1.30 13.97 -14.92
CA ALA A 47 -0.58 15.17 -15.33
C ALA A 47 0.92 15.15 -14.96
N TYR A 48 1.31 14.27 -14.05
CA TYR A 48 2.68 14.13 -13.58
C TYR A 48 3.17 12.71 -13.83
N ARG A 49 4.41 12.61 -14.31
CA ARG A 49 5.10 11.35 -14.57
C ARG A 49 6.51 11.43 -14.07
N ASN A 50 6.98 10.36 -13.48
CA ASN A 50 8.37 10.20 -13.10
C ASN A 50 8.72 8.71 -13.05
N GLN A 51 9.82 8.31 -13.64
CA GLN A 51 10.25 6.91 -13.59
C GLN A 51 10.93 6.63 -12.26
N PRO A 52 10.60 5.52 -11.55
CA PRO A 52 11.29 5.15 -10.33
C PRO A 52 12.72 4.68 -10.61
N LEU A 53 13.59 4.72 -9.59
CA LEU A 53 14.91 4.09 -9.65
C LEU A 53 14.78 2.58 -9.92
N VAL A 54 13.82 1.95 -9.27
CA VAL A 54 13.50 0.53 -9.36
C VAL A 54 12.12 0.28 -8.74
N VAL A 55 11.41 -0.77 -9.21
CA VAL A 55 10.15 -1.23 -8.60
C VAL A 55 10.42 -2.55 -7.86
N VAL A 56 9.88 -2.66 -6.65
CA VAL A 56 9.96 -3.87 -5.82
C VAL A 56 8.55 -4.34 -5.48
N LEU A 57 8.26 -5.61 -5.75
CA LEU A 57 6.95 -6.24 -5.54
C LEU A 57 7.07 -7.36 -4.49
N PRO A 58 7.10 -7.03 -3.19
CA PRO A 58 7.18 -8.05 -2.13
C PRO A 58 5.91 -8.90 -2.05
N GLU A 59 6.04 -10.10 -1.48
CA GLU A 59 4.96 -11.07 -1.30
C GLU A 59 4.64 -11.35 0.18
N THR A 60 5.47 -10.85 1.10
CA THR A 60 5.30 -11.03 2.55
C THR A 60 5.64 -9.76 3.32
N THR A 61 5.02 -9.59 4.50
CA THR A 61 5.29 -8.46 5.40
C THR A 61 6.78 -8.40 5.80
N GLN A 62 7.42 -9.55 5.98
CA GLN A 62 8.84 -9.65 6.32
C GLN A 62 9.72 -9.11 5.19
N GLN A 63 9.34 -9.34 3.93
CA GLN A 63 10.05 -8.77 2.77
C GLN A 63 9.89 -7.25 2.73
N VAL A 64 8.68 -6.73 2.99
CA VAL A 64 8.45 -5.28 3.13
C VAL A 64 9.36 -4.70 4.21
N ALA A 65 9.36 -5.31 5.40
CA ALA A 65 10.18 -4.87 6.53
C ALA A 65 11.69 -4.84 6.20
N ALA A 66 12.18 -5.89 5.54
CA ALA A 66 13.58 -5.97 5.14
C ALA A 66 13.95 -4.90 4.09
N VAL A 67 13.08 -4.67 3.10
CA VAL A 67 13.28 -3.63 2.08
C VAL A 67 13.26 -2.24 2.71
N MET A 68 12.27 -1.94 3.55
CA MET A 68 12.14 -0.63 4.20
C MET A 68 13.35 -0.32 5.09
N LYS A 69 13.71 -1.28 5.96
CA LYS A 69 14.90 -1.13 6.81
C LYS A 69 16.16 -0.90 5.99
N TRP A 70 16.39 -1.69 4.95
CA TRP A 70 17.58 -1.55 4.12
C TRP A 70 17.62 -0.17 3.44
N CYS A 71 16.49 0.31 2.93
CA CYS A 71 16.40 1.62 2.30
C CYS A 71 16.69 2.74 3.31
N LEU A 72 16.16 2.65 4.53
CA LEU A 72 16.45 3.62 5.60
C LEU A 72 17.94 3.62 5.95
N ASP A 73 18.55 2.45 6.15
CA ASP A 73 19.96 2.30 6.51
C ASP A 73 20.92 2.80 5.40
N ASN A 74 20.42 2.99 4.16
CA ASN A 74 21.21 3.40 3.00
C ASN A 74 20.79 4.76 2.39
N ASP A 75 19.91 5.51 3.07
CA ASP A 75 19.36 6.82 2.65
C ASP A 75 18.63 6.76 1.29
N VAL A 76 18.00 5.62 0.97
CA VAL A 76 17.22 5.44 -0.26
C VAL A 76 15.75 5.73 0.04
N LYS A 77 15.16 6.65 -0.73
CA LYS A 77 13.75 7.00 -0.62
C LYS A 77 12.84 5.85 -1.03
N ILE A 78 11.67 5.74 -0.39
CA ILE A 78 10.63 4.76 -0.74
C ILE A 78 9.33 5.49 -1.04
N VAL A 79 8.64 5.03 -2.09
CA VAL A 79 7.26 5.41 -2.39
C VAL A 79 6.42 4.15 -2.35
N PRO A 80 5.56 3.96 -1.34
CA PRO A 80 4.64 2.84 -1.30
C PRO A 80 3.52 3.04 -2.33
N ARG A 81 3.10 1.94 -2.97
CA ARG A 81 2.05 1.97 -3.98
C ARG A 81 1.09 0.80 -3.84
N GLY A 82 -0.20 1.10 -3.72
CA GLY A 82 -1.28 0.14 -3.93
C GLY A 82 -1.61 0.01 -5.43
N ALA A 83 -2.83 0.35 -5.82
CA ALA A 83 -3.27 0.34 -7.22
C ALA A 83 -2.87 1.59 -8.01
N GLY A 84 -2.42 2.66 -7.36
CA GLY A 84 -2.07 3.92 -8.01
C GLY A 84 -3.28 4.69 -8.56
N THR A 85 -4.45 4.55 -7.95
CA THR A 85 -5.69 5.23 -8.37
C THR A 85 -5.89 6.61 -7.74
N SER A 86 -5.00 7.03 -6.83
CA SER A 86 -5.04 8.33 -6.17
C SER A 86 -4.91 9.49 -7.15
N LEU A 87 -5.60 10.59 -6.83
CA LEU A 87 -5.49 11.86 -7.54
C LEU A 87 -4.60 12.88 -6.80
N SER A 88 -3.98 12.47 -5.70
CA SER A 88 -3.20 13.35 -4.81
C SER A 88 -1.68 13.32 -5.11
N GLY A 89 -1.24 12.41 -5.98
CA GLY A 89 0.18 12.28 -6.34
C GLY A 89 1.01 11.50 -5.32
N GLY A 90 0.39 10.87 -4.31
CA GLY A 90 1.10 10.14 -3.25
C GLY A 90 1.80 8.86 -3.73
N ALA A 91 1.38 8.30 -4.88
CA ALA A 91 1.98 7.12 -5.47
C ALA A 91 2.85 7.42 -6.71
N ILE A 92 3.10 8.70 -7.01
CA ILE A 92 4.03 9.11 -8.08
C ILE A 92 5.46 8.78 -7.61
N PRO A 93 6.23 8.01 -8.39
CA PRO A 93 7.57 7.60 -7.98
C PRO A 93 8.56 8.76 -7.95
N LEU A 94 9.68 8.55 -7.26
CA LEU A 94 10.85 9.42 -7.29
C LEU A 94 11.94 8.77 -8.12
N ALA A 95 12.65 9.56 -8.93
CA ALA A 95 13.70 9.03 -9.81
C ALA A 95 14.90 8.43 -9.03
N ASP A 96 15.11 8.89 -7.81
CA ASP A 96 16.11 8.41 -6.85
C ASP A 96 15.49 7.56 -5.73
N GLY A 97 14.30 6.98 -5.97
CA GLY A 97 13.58 6.22 -4.97
C GLY A 97 13.11 4.85 -5.46
N VAL A 98 12.91 3.95 -4.51
CA VAL A 98 12.29 2.63 -4.70
C VAL A 98 10.78 2.78 -4.70
N LEU A 99 10.10 2.32 -5.73
CA LEU A 99 8.65 2.13 -5.70
C LEU A 99 8.34 0.76 -5.09
N LEU A 100 7.70 0.75 -3.94
CA LEU A 100 7.31 -0.46 -3.21
C LEU A 100 5.85 -0.80 -3.53
N GLY A 101 5.63 -1.69 -4.48
CA GLY A 101 4.29 -2.07 -4.95
C GLY A 101 3.70 -3.22 -4.13
N LEU A 102 2.51 -3.02 -3.55
CA LEU A 102 1.84 -4.00 -2.69
C LEU A 102 0.77 -4.83 -3.41
N GLY A 103 0.72 -4.78 -4.74
CA GLY A 103 -0.32 -5.45 -5.53
C GLY A 103 -0.32 -6.99 -5.44
N LYS A 104 0.79 -7.60 -4.98
CA LYS A 104 0.85 -9.05 -4.73
C LYS A 104 0.21 -9.48 -3.41
N PHE A 105 -0.07 -8.54 -2.51
CA PHE A 105 -0.82 -8.77 -1.26
C PHE A 105 -2.33 -8.71 -1.54
N ASN A 106 -2.89 -9.70 -2.21
CA ASN A 106 -4.26 -9.67 -2.73
C ASN A 106 -5.16 -10.77 -2.18
N GLN A 107 -4.85 -11.32 -1.01
CA GLN A 107 -5.63 -12.38 -0.40
C GLN A 107 -6.56 -11.85 0.69
N ILE A 108 -7.79 -12.37 0.72
CA ILE A 108 -8.67 -12.29 1.88
C ILE A 108 -8.27 -13.43 2.82
N LEU A 109 -7.84 -13.07 4.02
CA LEU A 109 -7.26 -14.00 4.99
C LEU A 109 -8.32 -14.63 5.89
N ASP A 110 -9.39 -13.88 6.21
CA ASP A 110 -10.46 -14.34 7.09
C ASP A 110 -11.74 -13.55 6.84
N ILE A 111 -12.89 -14.21 6.93
CA ILE A 111 -14.22 -13.60 6.92
C ILE A 111 -14.98 -14.08 8.13
N ASP A 112 -15.38 -13.17 9.00
CA ASP A 112 -16.14 -13.46 10.20
C ASP A 112 -17.52 -12.80 10.12
N PHE A 113 -18.51 -13.54 9.66
CA PHE A 113 -19.88 -13.03 9.50
C PHE A 113 -20.55 -12.70 10.83
N SER A 114 -20.19 -13.38 11.91
CA SER A 114 -20.75 -13.14 13.25
C SER A 114 -20.34 -11.76 13.78
N ASN A 115 -19.09 -11.38 13.58
CA ASN A 115 -18.54 -10.08 13.97
C ASN A 115 -18.59 -9.06 12.82
N ARG A 116 -19.03 -9.45 11.61
CA ARG A 116 -19.10 -8.60 10.41
C ARG A 116 -17.74 -7.99 10.07
N THR A 117 -16.70 -8.80 10.11
CA THR A 117 -15.33 -8.37 9.82
C THR A 117 -14.69 -9.19 8.71
N VAL A 118 -13.84 -8.53 7.93
CA VAL A 118 -12.96 -9.15 6.94
C VAL A 118 -11.52 -8.79 7.27
N THR A 119 -10.64 -9.78 7.29
CA THR A 119 -9.20 -9.56 7.34
C THR A 119 -8.64 -9.75 5.93
N ALA A 120 -8.12 -8.68 5.35
CA ALA A 120 -7.63 -8.66 3.98
C ALA A 120 -6.22 -8.09 3.90
N GLN A 121 -5.46 -8.58 2.93
CA GLN A 121 -4.17 -8.00 2.55
C GLN A 121 -4.38 -6.66 1.82
N PRO A 122 -3.42 -5.72 1.89
CA PRO A 122 -3.59 -4.34 1.40
C PRO A 122 -3.84 -4.21 -0.11
N GLY A 123 -3.46 -5.18 -0.92
CA GLY A 123 -3.68 -5.19 -2.37
C GLY A 123 -5.05 -5.73 -2.80
N VAL A 124 -5.87 -6.25 -1.89
CA VAL A 124 -7.25 -6.66 -2.20
C VAL A 124 -8.04 -5.44 -2.68
N THR A 125 -8.81 -5.60 -3.77
CA THR A 125 -9.63 -4.48 -4.25
C THR A 125 -10.83 -4.23 -3.33
N ASN A 126 -11.25 -2.99 -3.24
CA ASN A 126 -12.44 -2.61 -2.47
C ASN A 126 -13.66 -3.46 -2.89
N LEU A 127 -13.95 -3.51 -4.19
CA LEU A 127 -15.06 -4.32 -4.72
C LEU A 127 -14.86 -5.81 -4.47
N GLY A 128 -13.63 -6.31 -4.46
CA GLY A 128 -13.31 -7.71 -4.17
C GLY A 128 -13.75 -8.15 -2.77
N ILE A 129 -13.68 -7.24 -1.78
CA ILE A 129 -14.20 -7.51 -0.43
C ILE A 129 -15.73 -7.69 -0.49
N THR A 130 -16.44 -6.78 -1.16
CA THR A 130 -17.91 -6.89 -1.34
C THR A 130 -18.27 -8.18 -2.07
N GLN A 131 -17.57 -8.55 -3.14
CA GLN A 131 -17.83 -9.78 -3.88
C GLN A 131 -17.65 -11.03 -3.02
N ALA A 132 -16.67 -11.04 -2.14
CA ALA A 132 -16.39 -12.19 -1.27
C ALA A 132 -17.46 -12.42 -0.20
N VAL A 133 -18.28 -11.43 0.14
CA VAL A 133 -19.31 -11.51 1.19
C VAL A 133 -20.75 -11.39 0.66
N HIS A 134 -20.90 -11.15 -0.65
CA HIS A 134 -22.19 -10.83 -1.27
C HIS A 134 -23.24 -11.94 -1.14
N ASP A 135 -22.84 -13.19 -1.31
CA ASP A 135 -23.74 -14.35 -1.27
C ASP A 135 -24.40 -14.55 0.12
N GLU A 136 -23.74 -14.04 1.17
CA GLU A 136 -24.27 -14.05 2.54
C GLU A 136 -25.06 -12.77 2.89
N GLY A 137 -25.34 -11.92 1.90
CA GLY A 137 -26.11 -10.68 2.05
C GLY A 137 -25.36 -9.50 2.68
N PHE A 138 -24.01 -9.54 2.66
CA PHE A 138 -23.16 -8.45 3.15
C PHE A 138 -22.51 -7.68 2.01
N TYR A 139 -22.00 -6.50 2.33
CA TYR A 139 -21.15 -5.69 1.45
C TYR A 139 -20.23 -4.80 2.28
N TYR A 140 -19.11 -4.38 1.69
CA TYR A 140 -18.21 -3.39 2.28
C TYR A 140 -18.71 -1.99 1.95
N ALA A 141 -19.07 -1.21 2.98
CA ALA A 141 -19.83 0.02 2.81
C ALA A 141 -19.06 1.20 2.18
N PRO A 142 -17.79 1.48 2.50
CA PRO A 142 -17.05 2.52 1.79
C PRO A 142 -16.82 2.13 0.32
N ASP A 143 -17.38 2.93 -0.61
CA ASP A 143 -17.47 2.60 -2.03
C ASP A 143 -16.93 3.74 -2.93
N PRO A 144 -15.63 4.02 -2.92
CA PRO A 144 -15.07 5.03 -3.79
C PRO A 144 -15.34 4.72 -5.27
N SER A 145 -15.42 5.74 -6.12
CA SER A 145 -15.67 5.58 -7.56
C SER A 145 -14.67 4.64 -8.24
N SER A 146 -13.48 4.51 -7.66
CA SER A 146 -12.41 3.61 -8.09
C SER A 146 -12.50 2.19 -7.49
N GLN A 147 -13.58 1.81 -6.80
CA GLN A 147 -13.69 0.54 -6.06
C GLN A 147 -13.36 -0.73 -6.86
N ILE A 148 -13.52 -0.69 -8.16
CA ILE A 148 -13.17 -1.79 -9.07
C ILE A 148 -11.65 -2.02 -9.16
N ALA A 149 -10.85 -0.99 -8.92
CA ALA A 149 -9.41 -0.99 -9.12
C ALA A 149 -8.61 -0.63 -7.87
N CYS A 150 -9.11 0.27 -7.01
CA CYS A 150 -8.39 0.71 -5.83
C CYS A 150 -8.18 -0.44 -4.82
N SER A 151 -7.04 -0.42 -4.16
CA SER A 151 -6.68 -1.40 -3.13
C SER A 151 -7.12 -0.95 -1.74
N ILE A 152 -7.47 -1.89 -0.86
CA ILE A 152 -7.90 -1.56 0.50
C ILE A 152 -6.82 -0.84 1.31
N GLY A 153 -5.55 -1.19 1.12
CA GLY A 153 -4.44 -0.48 1.77
C GLY A 153 -4.32 0.97 1.30
N GLY A 154 -4.56 1.24 0.01
CA GLY A 154 -4.62 2.60 -0.52
C GLY A 154 -5.82 3.37 0.02
N ASN A 155 -6.98 2.71 0.16
CA ASN A 155 -8.17 3.33 0.75
C ASN A 155 -7.94 3.74 2.22
N ILE A 156 -7.23 2.93 2.99
CA ILE A 156 -6.85 3.26 4.38
C ILE A 156 -5.89 4.46 4.39
N ALA A 157 -4.85 4.42 3.57
CA ALA A 157 -3.83 5.47 3.53
C ALA A 157 -4.38 6.85 3.13
N GLU A 158 -5.44 6.88 2.31
CA GLU A 158 -6.03 8.12 1.81
C GLU A 158 -7.40 8.43 2.45
N ASN A 159 -7.86 7.59 3.38
CA ASN A 159 -9.18 7.68 3.98
C ASN A 159 -10.29 7.80 2.92
N SER A 160 -10.29 6.91 1.95
CA SER A 160 -11.22 6.94 0.82
C SER A 160 -12.69 6.76 1.25
N GLY A 161 -13.60 7.41 0.54
CA GLY A 161 -15.03 7.26 0.71
C GLY A 161 -15.77 7.27 -0.61
N GLY A 162 -17.09 7.13 -0.56
CA GLY A 162 -17.96 7.07 -1.72
C GLY A 162 -19.34 7.62 -1.44
N VAL A 163 -20.33 7.24 -2.26
CA VAL A 163 -21.71 7.78 -2.16
C VAL A 163 -22.42 7.42 -0.86
N HIS A 164 -22.01 6.33 -0.19
CA HIS A 164 -22.61 5.88 1.06
C HIS A 164 -21.93 6.44 2.32
N CYS A 165 -20.88 7.27 2.19
CA CYS A 165 -20.10 7.76 3.33
C CYS A 165 -20.91 8.62 4.31
N LEU A 166 -21.97 9.28 3.87
CA LEU A 166 -22.86 10.05 4.77
C LEU A 166 -23.48 9.14 5.85
N LYS A 167 -23.79 7.90 5.52
CA LYS A 167 -24.42 6.95 6.45
C LYS A 167 -23.39 6.07 7.16
N TYR A 168 -22.38 5.60 6.46
CA TYR A 168 -21.48 4.54 6.96
C TYR A 168 -20.07 5.04 7.29
N GLY A 169 -19.78 6.32 7.06
CA GLY A 169 -18.48 6.92 7.25
C GLY A 169 -17.50 6.61 6.10
N LEU A 170 -16.29 7.05 6.30
CA LEU A 170 -15.16 6.83 5.40
C LEU A 170 -14.44 5.50 5.73
N THR A 171 -13.36 5.21 5.06
CA THR A 171 -12.58 3.99 5.31
C THR A 171 -12.13 3.89 6.77
N THR A 172 -11.61 4.96 7.38
CA THR A 172 -11.12 4.95 8.77
C THR A 172 -12.21 4.60 9.78
N ASN A 173 -13.47 4.98 9.53
CA ASN A 173 -14.61 4.61 10.38
C ASN A 173 -14.93 3.10 10.32
N ASN A 174 -14.39 2.38 9.35
CA ASN A 174 -14.65 0.97 9.10
C ASN A 174 -13.42 0.09 9.32
N VAL A 175 -12.32 0.64 9.83
CA VAL A 175 -11.08 -0.09 10.16
C VAL A 175 -11.07 -0.44 11.64
N LEU A 176 -10.94 -1.73 11.97
CA LEU A 176 -10.86 -2.24 13.34
C LEU A 176 -9.43 -2.59 13.75
N GLY A 177 -8.54 -2.81 12.79
CA GLY A 177 -7.15 -3.14 13.04
C GLY A 177 -6.31 -3.10 11.78
N ILE A 178 -5.03 -2.83 11.96
CA ILE A 178 -4.04 -2.81 10.89
C ILE A 178 -2.76 -3.54 11.31
N GLU A 179 -2.11 -4.18 10.35
CA GLU A 179 -0.70 -4.54 10.42
C GLU A 179 0.06 -3.56 9.51
N MET A 180 1.02 -2.86 10.07
CA MET A 180 1.84 -1.90 9.33
C MET A 180 3.32 -2.14 9.55
N VAL A 181 4.13 -1.72 8.61
CA VAL A 181 5.58 -1.74 8.68
C VAL A 181 6.08 -0.31 8.78
N THR A 182 6.86 -0.01 9.82
CA THR A 182 7.50 1.29 10.01
C THR A 182 8.76 1.44 9.16
N MET A 183 9.29 2.66 9.02
CA MET A 183 10.47 2.92 8.19
C MET A 183 11.72 2.13 8.64
N ASP A 184 11.85 1.84 9.94
CA ASP A 184 12.94 1.03 10.50
C ASP A 184 12.71 -0.49 10.38
N GLY A 185 11.60 -0.90 9.73
CA GLY A 185 11.27 -2.29 9.47
C GLY A 185 10.59 -3.01 10.64
N GLU A 186 10.11 -2.30 11.67
CA GLU A 186 9.29 -2.91 12.71
C GLU A 186 7.89 -3.22 12.17
N ILE A 187 7.36 -4.38 12.55
CA ILE A 187 6.00 -4.81 12.19
C ILE A 187 5.10 -4.57 13.40
N LEU A 188 4.18 -3.64 13.26
CA LEU A 188 3.23 -3.27 14.30
C LEU A 188 1.83 -3.82 13.97
N ARG A 189 1.14 -4.30 15.00
CA ARG A 189 -0.27 -4.70 14.92
C ARG A 189 -1.07 -3.85 15.88
N LEU A 190 -2.01 -3.08 15.34
CA LEU A 190 -2.82 -2.13 16.07
C LEU A 190 -4.29 -2.49 15.91
N GLY A 191 -5.05 -2.46 17.01
CA GLY A 191 -6.47 -2.81 17.00
C GLY A 191 -6.72 -4.31 16.79
N GLY A 192 -7.90 -4.65 16.30
CA GLY A 192 -8.34 -6.02 16.05
C GLY A 192 -9.84 -6.20 16.20
N LYS A 193 -10.30 -7.46 16.23
CA LYS A 193 -11.72 -7.81 16.38
C LYS A 193 -12.29 -7.54 17.78
N HIS A 194 -11.45 -7.24 18.77
CA HIS A 194 -11.86 -7.01 20.15
C HIS A 194 -11.92 -5.51 20.42
N LEU A 195 -13.03 -5.05 20.98
CA LEU A 195 -13.26 -3.64 21.33
C LEU A 195 -12.46 -3.18 22.56
N ASP A 196 -11.98 -4.11 23.37
CA ASP A 196 -11.26 -3.82 24.61
C ASP A 196 -9.77 -4.09 24.44
N SER A 197 -9.04 -3.09 23.97
CA SER A 197 -7.58 -3.17 23.82
C SER A 197 -6.83 -2.82 25.13
N GLY A 198 -7.51 -2.25 26.13
CA GLY A 198 -6.91 -1.81 27.40
C GLY A 198 -5.83 -0.72 27.26
N HIS A 199 -5.64 -0.18 26.08
CA HIS A 199 -4.60 0.80 25.75
C HIS A 199 -5.20 2.03 25.07
N LEU A 200 -4.36 3.08 24.89
CA LEU A 200 -4.68 4.22 24.05
C LEU A 200 -5.14 3.77 22.67
N ASP A 201 -6.14 4.45 22.10
CA ASP A 201 -6.62 4.22 20.73
C ASP A 201 -5.57 4.66 19.72
N VAL A 202 -4.49 3.90 19.66
CA VAL A 202 -3.39 4.15 18.70
C VAL A 202 -3.86 3.96 17.26
N LEU A 203 -4.84 3.05 17.06
CA LEU A 203 -5.42 2.85 15.74
C LEU A 203 -6.09 4.13 15.23
N GLY A 204 -6.92 4.78 16.05
CA GLY A 204 -7.58 6.03 15.68
C GLY A 204 -6.64 7.22 15.48
N VAL A 205 -5.40 7.13 15.99
CA VAL A 205 -4.35 8.13 15.73
C VAL A 205 -3.61 7.85 14.43
N MET A 206 -3.51 6.57 14.02
CA MET A 206 -2.72 6.12 12.86
C MET A 206 -3.55 5.97 11.59
N THR A 207 -4.86 6.04 11.68
CA THR A 207 -5.82 5.99 10.56
C THR A 207 -6.59 7.31 10.45
#